data_fa43e4831c8837c080dbb5dca72095af
#
_entry.id   fa43e4831c8837c080dbb5dca72095af
#
_cell.length_a   1.000
_cell.length_b   1.000
_cell.length_c   1.000
_cell.angle_alpha   90.00
_cell.angle_beta   90.00
_cell.angle_gamma   90.00
#
_symmetry.space_group_name_H-M   'P 1'
#
loop_
_entity.id
_entity.type
_entity.pdbx_description
1 polymer ?
#
loop_
_entity_poly.entity_id
_entity_poly.type
_entity_poly.pdbx_seq_one_letter_code
_entity_poly.pdbx_strand_id
1 'polypeptide(L)'
;MKLKFAKRMSYIKASEIREILKVTEREDVISFAGGLPAPELFPIDEINKMNQVVLQEAGAKALQYTTTEGYYPLREWIAKRMNERLGTSFDKDNILITHGSQQGLDLSGKVFLDDGDIVLCESPTYLAAISAFKSYGLSLIHISEPTRLLSIS
;
A
#
# COMPACT_ATOMS: atom_id res chain seq x y z
N MET A 1 -34.09 -5.45 -12.93
CA MET A 1 -33.12 -6.55 -12.73
C MET A 1 -32.40 -6.27 -11.41
N LYS A 2 -32.45 -7.16 -10.41
CA LYS A 2 -31.67 -6.99 -9.17
C LYS A 2 -30.26 -7.49 -9.42
N LEU A 3 -29.25 -6.64 -9.24
CA LEU A 3 -27.85 -7.02 -9.33
C LEU A 3 -27.50 -7.98 -8.18
N LYS A 4 -26.82 -9.06 -8.51
CA LYS A 4 -26.28 -10.01 -7.52
C LYS A 4 -24.80 -9.68 -7.31
N PHE A 5 -24.46 -9.20 -6.12
CA PHE A 5 -23.07 -8.95 -5.73
C PHE A 5 -22.37 -10.24 -5.31
N ALA A 6 -21.04 -10.25 -5.42
CA ALA A 6 -20.22 -11.34 -4.91
C ALA A 6 -20.29 -11.40 -3.37
N LYS A 7 -20.13 -12.60 -2.78
CA LYS A 7 -20.15 -12.82 -1.33
C LYS A 7 -19.20 -11.87 -0.58
N ARG A 8 -18.02 -11.61 -1.15
CA ARG A 8 -17.02 -10.71 -0.57
C ARG A 8 -17.53 -9.29 -0.28
N MET A 9 -18.54 -8.83 -1.00
CA MET A 9 -19.14 -7.51 -0.75
C MET A 9 -19.85 -7.42 0.60
N SER A 10 -20.23 -8.55 1.20
CA SER A 10 -20.81 -8.56 2.54
C SER A 10 -19.78 -8.32 3.65
N TYR A 11 -18.49 -8.52 3.36
CA TYR A 11 -17.41 -8.31 4.30
C TYR A 11 -16.86 -6.86 4.27
N ILE A 12 -17.20 -6.12 3.20
CA ILE A 12 -16.69 -4.75 2.99
C ILE A 12 -17.73 -3.77 3.53
N LYS A 13 -17.31 -2.96 4.50
CA LYS A 13 -18.09 -1.82 5.02
C LYS A 13 -17.59 -0.52 4.41
N ALA A 14 -18.45 0.49 4.38
CA ALA A 14 -18.04 1.85 4.03
C ALA A 14 -16.90 2.30 4.97
N SER A 15 -15.91 2.98 4.41
CA SER A 15 -14.76 3.46 5.19
C SER A 15 -15.16 4.70 6.00
N GLU A 16 -15.16 4.58 7.31
CA GLU A 16 -15.38 5.72 8.24
C GLU A 16 -14.34 6.83 8.03
N ILE A 17 -13.11 6.46 7.63
CA ILE A 17 -12.04 7.42 7.34
C ILE A 17 -12.40 8.30 6.17
N ARG A 18 -13.05 7.80 5.12
CA ARG A 18 -13.48 8.63 4.00
C ARG A 18 -14.45 9.71 4.41
N GLU A 19 -15.31 9.44 5.36
CA GLU A 19 -16.22 10.46 5.89
C GLU A 19 -15.46 11.52 6.70
N ILE A 20 -14.46 11.11 7.49
CA ILE A 20 -13.58 12.03 8.20
C ILE A 20 -12.78 12.89 7.21
N LEU A 21 -12.21 12.29 6.17
CA LEU A 21 -11.43 13.02 5.17
C LEU A 21 -12.24 14.07 4.42
N LYS A 22 -13.54 13.89 4.21
CA LYS A 22 -14.41 14.93 3.62
C LYS A 22 -14.47 16.21 4.48
N VAL A 23 -14.36 16.07 5.81
CA VAL A 23 -14.34 17.22 6.72
C VAL A 23 -12.99 17.95 6.66
N THR A 24 -11.91 17.22 6.36
CA THR A 24 -10.55 17.77 6.31
C THR A 24 -10.25 18.57 5.04
N GLU A 25 -11.12 18.50 4.03
CA GLU A 25 -11.04 19.33 2.81
C GLU A 25 -11.47 20.79 3.03
N ARG A 26 -12.03 21.10 4.20
CA ARG A 26 -12.48 22.46 4.54
C ARG A 26 -11.28 23.33 4.93
N GLU A 27 -11.21 24.53 4.39
CA GLU A 27 -10.10 25.49 4.65
C GLU A 27 -10.01 25.95 6.13
N ASP A 28 -11.11 25.88 6.87
CA ASP A 28 -11.20 26.28 8.28
C ASP A 28 -10.81 25.15 9.25
N VAL A 29 -10.39 23.98 8.73
CA VAL A 29 -10.10 22.78 9.54
C VAL A 29 -8.61 22.46 9.50
N ILE A 30 -7.96 22.45 10.65
CA ILE A 30 -6.61 21.89 10.82
C ILE A 30 -6.75 20.39 11.09
N SER A 31 -6.33 19.56 10.12
CA SER A 31 -6.47 18.11 10.22
C SER A 31 -5.20 17.45 10.77
N PHE A 32 -5.38 16.62 11.78
CA PHE A 32 -4.39 15.64 12.25
C PHE A 32 -4.73 14.20 11.82
N ALA A 33 -5.72 14.04 10.94
CA ALA A 33 -6.18 12.76 10.43
C ALA A 33 -5.68 12.50 9.00
N GLY A 34 -5.62 11.21 8.62
CA GLY A 34 -5.36 10.79 7.24
C GLY A 34 -3.90 10.69 6.80
N GLY A 35 -2.96 11.25 7.56
CA GLY A 35 -1.53 11.15 7.27
C GLY A 35 -1.14 11.70 5.89
N LEU A 36 -1.83 12.76 5.42
CA LEU A 36 -1.50 13.40 4.14
C LEU A 36 -0.14 14.08 4.22
N PRO A 37 0.74 13.89 3.23
CA PRO A 37 1.99 14.63 3.16
C PRO A 37 1.75 16.13 3.02
N ALA A 38 2.68 16.94 3.54
CA ALA A 38 2.65 18.39 3.41
C ALA A 38 2.83 18.81 1.94
N PRO A 39 1.85 19.49 1.30
CA PRO A 39 1.89 19.76 -0.14
C PRO A 39 3.09 20.64 -0.56
N GLU A 40 3.54 21.51 0.31
CA GLU A 40 4.69 22.40 0.11
C GLU A 40 6.04 21.67 0.02
N LEU A 41 6.07 20.39 0.44
CA LEU A 41 7.27 19.54 0.36
C LEU A 41 7.32 18.67 -0.89
N PHE A 42 6.30 18.76 -1.75
CA PHE A 42 6.33 17.99 -3.00
C PHE A 42 7.40 18.53 -3.95
N PRO A 43 8.30 17.69 -4.46
CA PRO A 43 9.39 18.11 -5.35
C PRO A 43 8.88 18.29 -6.80
N ILE A 44 7.97 19.24 -7.00
CA ILE A 44 7.25 19.43 -8.28
C ILE A 44 8.20 19.77 -9.41
N ASP A 45 9.15 20.67 -9.16
CA ASP A 45 10.11 21.11 -10.18
C ASP A 45 11.06 19.98 -10.60
N GLU A 46 11.50 19.16 -9.65
CA GLU A 46 12.35 17.99 -9.92
C GLU A 46 11.59 16.94 -10.73
N ILE A 47 10.34 16.66 -10.35
CA ILE A 47 9.48 15.71 -11.10
C ILE A 47 9.26 16.22 -12.53
N ASN A 48 9.01 17.49 -12.71
CA ASN A 48 8.80 18.08 -14.04
C ASN A 48 10.06 17.96 -14.91
N LYS A 49 11.24 18.28 -14.37
CA LYS A 49 12.52 18.09 -15.05
C LYS A 49 12.76 16.65 -15.45
N MET A 50 12.53 15.71 -14.52
CA MET A 50 12.73 14.27 -14.79
C MET A 50 11.75 13.77 -15.85
N ASN A 51 10.49 14.20 -15.84
CA ASN A 51 9.54 13.87 -16.87
C ASN A 51 10.00 14.33 -18.26
N GLN A 52 10.52 15.55 -18.38
CA GLN A 52 11.07 16.05 -19.64
C GLN A 52 12.24 15.18 -20.12
N VAL A 53 13.18 14.86 -19.24
CA VAL A 53 14.34 14.00 -19.58
C VAL A 53 13.85 12.63 -20.07
N VAL A 54 12.98 11.97 -19.33
CA VAL A 54 12.45 10.65 -19.68
C VAL A 54 11.73 10.65 -21.03
N LEU A 55 10.90 11.65 -21.28
CA LEU A 55 10.16 11.73 -22.55
C LEU A 55 11.07 12.05 -23.74
N GLN A 56 12.13 12.84 -23.55
CA GLN A 56 13.11 13.15 -24.59
C GLN A 56 14.02 11.97 -24.91
N GLU A 57 14.52 11.27 -23.89
CA GLU A 57 15.51 10.20 -24.06
C GLU A 57 14.87 8.83 -24.36
N ALA A 58 13.70 8.56 -23.83
CA ALA A 58 13.06 7.24 -23.86
C ALA A 58 11.54 7.28 -23.99
N GLY A 59 10.95 8.37 -24.54
CA GLY A 59 9.51 8.60 -24.53
C GLY A 59 8.70 7.46 -25.13
N ALA A 60 9.09 6.94 -26.30
CA ALA A 60 8.40 5.82 -26.93
C ALA A 60 8.41 4.55 -26.03
N LYS A 61 9.52 4.29 -25.35
CA LYS A 61 9.66 3.15 -24.43
C LYS A 61 8.91 3.38 -23.12
N ALA A 62 8.96 4.61 -22.60
CA ALA A 62 8.29 4.96 -21.33
C ALA A 62 6.75 4.90 -21.45
N LEU A 63 6.21 5.14 -22.63
CA LEU A 63 4.77 5.09 -22.90
C LEU A 63 4.27 3.75 -23.44
N GLN A 64 5.17 2.76 -23.62
CA GLN A 64 4.83 1.45 -24.14
C GLN A 64 4.53 0.47 -22.98
N TYR A 65 3.79 -0.59 -23.31
CA TYR A 65 3.62 -1.74 -22.42
C TYR A 65 4.98 -2.37 -22.05
N THR A 66 5.06 -2.89 -20.83
CA THR A 66 6.24 -3.61 -20.33
C THR A 66 5.84 -4.94 -19.72
N THR A 67 6.79 -5.67 -19.12
CA THR A 67 6.53 -6.95 -18.46
C THR A 67 5.64 -6.77 -17.22
N THR A 68 4.94 -7.84 -16.85
CA THR A 68 4.02 -7.86 -15.70
C THR A 68 4.70 -7.47 -14.40
N GLU A 69 5.96 -7.87 -14.24
CA GLU A 69 6.76 -7.62 -13.03
C GLU A 69 7.20 -6.17 -12.91
N GLY A 70 7.13 -5.41 -14.00
CA GLY A 70 7.53 -4.01 -14.06
C GLY A 70 8.91 -3.77 -14.68
N TYR A 71 9.27 -2.50 -14.79
CA TYR A 71 10.44 -2.02 -15.50
C TYR A 71 11.74 -2.57 -14.92
N TYR A 72 12.47 -3.35 -15.72
CA TYR A 72 13.68 -4.07 -15.34
C TYR A 72 14.70 -3.22 -14.57
N PRO A 73 15.15 -2.04 -15.08
CA PRO A 73 16.18 -1.26 -14.40
C PRO A 73 15.72 -0.76 -13.01
N LEU A 74 14.43 -0.50 -12.82
CA LEU A 74 13.88 -0.11 -11.53
C LEU A 74 13.91 -1.28 -10.54
N ARG A 75 13.53 -2.48 -10.99
CA ARG A 75 13.57 -3.71 -10.18
C ARG A 75 14.98 -4.03 -9.72
N GLU A 76 15.96 -3.94 -10.63
CA GLU A 76 17.38 -4.15 -10.33
C GLU A 76 17.90 -3.13 -9.32
N TRP A 77 17.56 -1.85 -9.51
CA TRP A 77 17.95 -0.78 -8.57
C TRP A 77 17.34 -0.99 -7.18
N ILE A 78 16.05 -1.41 -7.09
CA ILE A 78 15.38 -1.70 -5.82
C ILE A 78 16.07 -2.88 -5.11
N ALA A 79 16.32 -3.97 -5.83
CA ALA A 79 17.01 -5.14 -5.27
C ALA A 79 18.38 -4.78 -4.68
N LYS A 80 19.20 -4.04 -5.44
CA LYS A 80 20.49 -3.54 -4.98
C LYS A 80 20.36 -2.68 -3.71
N ARG A 81 19.43 -1.71 -3.70
CA ARG A 81 19.20 -0.84 -2.56
C ARG A 81 18.75 -1.62 -1.30
N MET A 82 17.91 -2.65 -1.46
CA MET A 82 17.48 -3.51 -0.34
C MET A 82 18.66 -4.32 0.19
N ASN A 83 19.49 -4.89 -0.69
CA ASN A 83 20.68 -5.65 -0.30
C ASN A 83 21.66 -4.80 0.50
N GLU A 84 21.91 -3.57 0.05
CA GLU A 84 22.80 -2.63 0.73
C GLU A 84 22.30 -2.18 2.10
N ARG A 85 20.97 -1.99 2.25
CA ARG A 85 20.38 -1.47 3.49
C ARG A 85 19.99 -2.53 4.50
N LEU A 86 19.55 -3.69 4.05
CA LEU A 86 18.95 -4.73 4.87
C LEU A 86 19.82 -6.00 4.95
N GLY A 87 20.95 -6.05 4.21
CA GLY A 87 21.80 -7.24 4.16
C GLY A 87 21.14 -8.44 3.49
N THR A 88 20.17 -8.22 2.62
CA THR A 88 19.50 -9.28 1.84
C THR A 88 20.33 -9.66 0.61
N SER A 89 19.89 -10.69 -0.12
CA SER A 89 20.51 -11.16 -1.37
C SER A 89 19.49 -11.28 -2.50
N PHE A 90 18.63 -10.27 -2.64
CA PHE A 90 17.62 -10.22 -3.69
C PHE A 90 18.24 -9.91 -5.05
N ASP A 91 17.64 -10.46 -6.09
CA ASP A 91 17.81 -10.03 -7.47
C ASP A 91 16.52 -9.38 -8.01
N LYS A 92 16.54 -8.96 -9.27
CA LYS A 92 15.39 -8.34 -9.93
C LYS A 92 14.14 -9.23 -9.95
N ASP A 93 14.30 -10.54 -9.93
CA ASP A 93 13.19 -11.49 -10.05
C ASP A 93 12.47 -11.71 -8.71
N ASN A 94 13.03 -11.18 -7.62
CA ASN A 94 12.38 -11.07 -6.33
C ASN A 94 11.55 -9.77 -6.17
N ILE A 95 11.53 -8.90 -7.18
CA ILE A 95 10.87 -7.59 -7.12
C ILE A 95 9.70 -7.55 -8.10
N LEU A 96 8.53 -7.21 -7.58
CA LEU A 96 7.32 -6.91 -8.34
C LEU A 96 6.92 -5.45 -8.13
N ILE A 97 6.76 -4.69 -9.20
CA ILE A 97 6.30 -3.30 -9.12
C ILE A 97 4.77 -3.27 -9.09
N THR A 98 4.21 -2.59 -8.11
CA THR A 98 2.76 -2.42 -7.95
C THR A 98 2.36 -0.95 -7.99
N HIS A 99 1.08 -0.69 -8.28
CA HIS A 99 0.49 0.66 -8.25
C HIS A 99 0.13 1.02 -6.80
N GLY A 100 1.16 1.32 -6.01
CA GLY A 100 1.02 1.62 -4.59
C GLY A 100 0.80 0.38 -3.71
N SER A 101 0.83 0.61 -2.40
CA SER A 101 0.72 -0.45 -1.38
C SER A 101 -0.65 -1.16 -1.41
N GLN A 102 -1.71 -0.48 -1.83
CA GLN A 102 -3.04 -1.09 -1.89
C GLN A 102 -3.09 -2.28 -2.85
N GLN A 103 -2.46 -2.17 -4.03
CA GLN A 103 -2.37 -3.29 -4.95
C GLN A 103 -1.47 -4.41 -4.39
N GLY A 104 -0.37 -4.05 -3.72
CA GLY A 104 0.49 -5.03 -3.05
C GLY A 104 -0.27 -5.84 -1.99
N LEU A 105 -1.05 -5.16 -1.15
CA LEU A 105 -1.88 -5.80 -0.12
C LEU A 105 -2.96 -6.70 -0.73
N ASP A 106 -3.64 -6.23 -1.78
CA ASP A 106 -4.68 -7.01 -2.46
C ASP A 106 -4.09 -8.27 -3.12
N LEU A 107 -2.96 -8.13 -3.81
CA LEU A 107 -2.27 -9.27 -4.41
C LEU A 107 -1.77 -10.26 -3.35
N SER A 108 -1.25 -9.78 -2.22
CA SER A 108 -0.83 -10.64 -1.11
C SER A 108 -2.03 -11.41 -0.54
N GLY A 109 -3.15 -10.74 -0.30
CA GLY A 109 -4.38 -11.40 0.12
C GLY A 109 -4.85 -12.45 -0.88
N LYS A 110 -4.80 -12.13 -2.17
CA LYS A 110 -5.23 -13.01 -3.26
C LYS A 110 -4.39 -14.28 -3.39
N VAL A 111 -3.08 -14.17 -3.11
CA VAL A 111 -2.13 -15.28 -3.30
C VAL A 111 -2.03 -16.19 -2.08
N PHE A 112 -2.16 -15.62 -0.88
CA PHE A 112 -1.82 -16.33 0.36
C PHE A 112 -3.02 -16.63 1.26
N LEU A 113 -4.23 -16.13 0.96
CA LEU A 113 -5.34 -16.18 1.91
C LEU A 113 -6.60 -16.77 1.30
N ASP A 114 -7.19 -17.74 2.02
CA ASP A 114 -8.50 -18.32 1.76
C ASP A 114 -9.56 -17.83 2.74
N ASP A 115 -10.84 -18.09 2.43
CA ASP A 115 -11.99 -17.73 3.30
C ASP A 115 -11.89 -18.46 4.65
N GLY A 116 -11.83 -17.71 5.73
CA GLY A 116 -11.69 -18.20 7.10
C GLY A 116 -10.26 -18.23 7.65
N ASP A 117 -9.26 -17.93 6.85
CA ASP A 117 -7.87 -17.83 7.33
C ASP A 117 -7.71 -16.74 8.40
N ILE A 118 -6.67 -16.88 9.20
CA ILE A 118 -6.35 -15.96 10.29
C ILE A 118 -5.15 -15.11 9.91
N VAL A 119 -5.32 -13.79 9.97
CA VAL A 119 -4.22 -12.83 9.83
C VAL A 119 -3.94 -12.17 11.18
N LEU A 120 -2.69 -12.28 11.62
CA LEU A 120 -2.19 -11.61 12.82
C LEU A 120 -1.70 -10.22 12.43
N CYS A 121 -2.15 -9.19 13.15
CA CYS A 121 -1.72 -7.82 12.92
C CYS A 121 -1.57 -7.05 14.23
N GLU A 122 -0.77 -6.02 14.22
CA GLU A 122 -0.59 -5.11 15.34
C GLU A 122 -1.90 -4.37 15.69
N SER A 123 -1.98 -3.84 16.90
CA SER A 123 -3.07 -2.95 17.31
C SER A 123 -2.47 -1.70 17.97
N PRO A 124 -2.53 -0.52 17.31
CA PRO A 124 -3.20 -0.23 16.04
C PRO A 124 -2.44 -0.73 14.80
N THR A 125 -3.15 -0.95 13.70
CA THR A 125 -2.56 -1.34 12.41
C THR A 125 -3.08 -0.48 11.26
N TYR A 126 -2.49 -0.66 10.06
CA TYR A 126 -2.87 0.08 8.86
C TYR A 126 -4.27 -0.33 8.36
N LEU A 127 -5.20 0.61 8.37
CA LEU A 127 -6.61 0.36 8.10
C LEU A 127 -6.90 -0.13 6.67
N ALA A 128 -6.09 0.30 5.69
CA ALA A 128 -6.26 -0.19 4.32
C ALA A 128 -5.85 -1.67 4.18
N ALA A 129 -4.88 -2.14 4.96
CA ALA A 129 -4.53 -3.56 5.03
C ALA A 129 -5.68 -4.39 5.59
N ILE A 130 -6.30 -3.93 6.68
CA ILE A 130 -7.51 -4.57 7.23
C ILE A 130 -8.61 -4.69 6.17
N SER A 131 -8.85 -3.62 5.43
CA SER A 131 -9.90 -3.59 4.40
C SER A 131 -9.60 -4.52 3.24
N ALA A 132 -8.34 -4.55 2.77
CA ALA A 132 -7.88 -5.44 1.72
C ALA A 132 -8.07 -6.91 2.13
N PHE A 133 -7.55 -7.29 3.27
CA PHE A 133 -7.60 -8.67 3.75
C PHE A 133 -9.02 -9.13 4.09
N LYS A 134 -9.86 -8.29 4.71
CA LYS A 134 -11.27 -8.61 4.96
C LYS A 134 -12.04 -8.96 3.68
N SER A 135 -11.66 -8.42 2.51
CA SER A 135 -12.31 -8.75 1.25
C SER A 135 -12.14 -10.22 0.85
N TYR A 136 -11.19 -10.93 1.45
CA TYR A 136 -10.95 -12.36 1.28
C TYR A 136 -11.63 -13.24 2.34
N GLY A 137 -12.49 -12.67 3.18
CA GLY A 137 -13.27 -13.44 4.15
C GLY A 137 -12.52 -13.84 5.41
N LEU A 138 -11.46 -13.11 5.75
CA LEU A 138 -10.58 -13.44 6.86
C LEU A 138 -11.14 -13.17 8.24
N SER A 139 -10.58 -13.88 9.23
CA SER A 139 -10.64 -13.53 10.64
C SER A 139 -9.37 -12.77 11.04
N LEU A 140 -9.51 -11.53 11.56
CA LEU A 140 -8.39 -10.73 12.03
C LEU A 140 -8.21 -10.93 13.55
N ILE A 141 -6.99 -11.29 13.96
CA ILE A 141 -6.59 -11.32 15.36
C ILE A 141 -5.59 -10.19 15.58
N HIS A 142 -5.94 -9.27 16.48
CA HIS A 142 -5.05 -8.18 16.87
C HIS A 142 -4.10 -8.67 17.96
N ILE A 143 -2.79 -8.50 17.74
CA ILE A 143 -1.77 -8.68 18.78
C ILE A 143 -1.53 -7.28 19.33
N SER A 144 -2.00 -7.02 20.56
CA SER A 144 -1.53 -5.87 21.33
C SER A 144 -0.10 -6.12 21.75
N GLU A 145 0.73 -5.07 21.85
CA GLU A 145 2.04 -5.20 22.45
C GLU A 145 1.93 -5.95 23.79
N PRO A 146 2.88 -6.87 24.10
CA PRO A 146 2.87 -7.51 25.39
C PRO A 146 2.96 -6.41 26.45
N THR A 147 1.92 -6.30 27.27
CA THR A 147 1.91 -5.40 28.42
C THR A 147 3.18 -5.74 29.19
N ARG A 148 4.14 -4.81 29.29
CA ARG A 148 5.26 -4.96 30.20
C ARG A 148 4.63 -5.19 31.57
N LEU A 149 4.72 -6.41 32.06
CA LEU A 149 4.46 -6.68 33.45
C LEU A 149 5.42 -5.77 34.22
N LEU A 150 4.91 -4.68 34.76
CA LEU A 150 5.63 -3.90 35.75
C LEU A 150 5.91 -4.90 36.84
N SER A 151 7.17 -5.36 36.95
CA SER A 151 7.65 -6.08 38.12
C SER A 151 7.49 -5.10 39.27
N ILE A 152 6.45 -5.31 40.05
CA ILE A 152 6.33 -4.71 41.38
C ILE A 152 7.37 -5.44 42.24
N SER A 153 8.50 -4.80 42.41
CA SER A 153 9.48 -5.18 43.44
C SER A 153 9.05 -4.60 44.78
#